data_4acae38ee98fde28bec9dd3eaad79361
#
_entry.id   4acae38ee98fde28bec9dd3eaad79361
#
_cell.length_a   1.000
_cell.length_b   1.000
_cell.length_c   1.000
_cell.angle_alpha   90.00
_cell.angle_beta   90.00
_cell.angle_gamma   90.00
#
_symmetry.space_group_name_H-M   'P 1'
#
loop_
_entity.id
_entity.type
_entity.pdbx_description
1 polymer ?
#
loop_
_entity_poly.entity_id
_entity_poly.type
_entity_poly.pdbx_seq_one_letter_code
_entity_poly.pdbx_strand_id
1 'polypeptide(L)'
;MWLVFDKDDFPATDFDAMESKCAELSDGSRTFHALWSNPCFELRPLLHLRYTTAPMTAAECQRALAQAMSKDLDVEYRKNLGGLFGMVDGQRAEALHRVQRLEAHHGELGNAKPSVQNPATKVGEIFDVIGPYLAG
;
A
#
# COMPACT_ATOMS: atom_id res chain seq x y z
N MET A 1 -2.15 -11.95 13.07
CA MET A 1 -1.10 -10.93 13.24
C MET A 1 -0.73 -10.34 11.89
N TRP A 2 -0.58 -9.02 11.85
CA TRP A 2 -0.32 -8.29 10.62
C TRP A 2 1.11 -7.77 10.64
N LEU A 3 1.88 -8.06 9.57
CA LEU A 3 3.23 -7.53 9.38
C LEU A 3 3.16 -6.50 8.25
N VAL A 4 3.31 -5.23 8.60
CA VAL A 4 3.25 -4.10 7.68
C VAL A 4 4.67 -3.64 7.40
N PHE A 5 5.08 -3.61 6.13
CA PHE A 5 6.45 -3.24 5.77
C PHE A 5 6.52 -2.67 4.36
N ASP A 6 7.58 -1.87 4.15
CA ASP A 6 7.82 -1.17 2.88
C ASP A 6 8.98 -1.83 2.14
N LYS A 7 8.90 -1.81 0.78
CA LYS A 7 10.05 -2.23 -0.04
C LYS A 7 11.22 -1.29 0.18
N ASP A 8 11.03 0.01 -0.04
CA ASP A 8 12.05 1.05 0.11
C ASP A 8 13.47 0.48 -0.13
N ASP A 9 14.35 0.52 0.88
CA ASP A 9 15.71 -0.04 0.81
C ASP A 9 15.80 -1.50 1.26
N PHE A 10 14.65 -2.15 1.52
CA PHE A 10 14.60 -3.55 1.93
C PHE A 10 15.13 -4.43 0.78
N PRO A 11 16.09 -5.36 1.04
CA PRO A 11 16.63 -6.19 -0.04
C PRO A 11 15.54 -6.96 -0.77
N ALA A 12 15.60 -6.99 -2.10
CA ALA A 12 14.55 -7.61 -2.93
C ALA A 12 14.31 -9.08 -2.57
N THR A 13 15.37 -9.85 -2.35
CA THR A 13 15.25 -11.27 -1.99
C THR A 13 14.49 -11.45 -0.68
N ASP A 14 14.82 -10.65 0.33
CA ASP A 14 14.15 -10.72 1.64
C ASP A 14 12.71 -10.26 1.54
N PHE A 15 12.47 -9.21 0.79
CA PHE A 15 11.13 -8.69 0.56
C PHE A 15 10.22 -9.73 -0.11
N ASP A 16 10.74 -10.39 -1.15
CA ASP A 16 9.98 -11.40 -1.88
C ASP A 16 9.71 -12.67 -1.05
N ALA A 17 10.54 -12.92 -0.04
CA ALA A 17 10.39 -14.08 0.83
C ALA A 17 9.36 -13.87 1.96
N MET A 18 8.93 -12.65 2.22
CA MET A 18 8.10 -12.34 3.39
C MET A 18 6.74 -13.04 3.39
N GLU A 19 6.09 -13.13 2.23
CA GLU A 19 4.79 -13.81 2.14
C GLU A 19 4.92 -15.30 2.50
N SER A 20 5.94 -15.95 1.96
CA SER A 20 6.24 -17.37 2.27
C SER A 20 6.58 -17.55 3.74
N LYS A 21 7.37 -16.66 4.31
CA LYS A 21 7.73 -16.72 5.73
C LYS A 21 6.50 -16.56 6.63
N CYS A 22 5.58 -15.66 6.28
CA CYS A 22 4.33 -15.51 7.02
C CYS A 22 3.48 -16.78 6.95
N ALA A 23 3.42 -17.42 5.78
CA ALA A 23 2.70 -18.68 5.61
C ALA A 23 3.32 -19.79 6.46
N GLU A 24 4.65 -19.89 6.49
CA GLU A 24 5.37 -20.88 7.29
C GLU A 24 5.15 -20.72 8.80
N LEU A 25 5.05 -19.46 9.26
CA LEU A 25 4.86 -19.15 10.67
C LEU A 25 3.40 -19.30 11.12
N SER A 26 2.47 -19.36 10.18
CA SER A 26 1.06 -19.49 10.49
C SER A 26 0.72 -20.93 10.89
N ASP A 27 -0.14 -21.09 11.89
CA ASP A 27 -0.62 -22.39 12.35
C ASP A 27 -2.11 -22.30 12.72
N GLY A 28 -2.64 -23.32 13.39
CA GLY A 28 -4.04 -23.35 13.79
C GLY A 28 -4.44 -22.32 14.84
N SER A 29 -3.47 -21.73 15.55
CA SER A 29 -3.71 -20.75 16.61
C SER A 29 -3.34 -19.32 16.21
N ARG A 30 -2.43 -19.14 15.25
CA ARG A 30 -1.95 -17.82 14.79
C ARG A 30 -1.86 -17.77 13.28
N THR A 31 -2.37 -16.68 12.71
CA THR A 31 -2.21 -16.40 11.29
C THR A 31 -1.40 -15.12 11.12
N PHE A 32 -0.36 -15.19 10.29
CA PHE A 32 0.49 -14.05 9.97
C PHE A 32 0.19 -13.60 8.54
N HIS A 33 -0.06 -12.30 8.37
CA HIS A 33 -0.34 -11.70 7.07
C HIS A 33 0.74 -10.69 6.73
N ALA A 34 1.31 -10.81 5.53
CA ALA A 34 2.28 -9.85 5.02
C ALA A 34 1.54 -8.75 4.26
N LEU A 35 1.57 -7.54 4.78
CA LEU A 35 0.94 -6.37 4.16
C LEU A 35 2.04 -5.42 3.71
N TRP A 36 2.48 -5.59 2.48
CA TRP A 36 3.62 -4.83 1.95
C TRP A 36 3.17 -3.72 1.02
N SER A 37 4.05 -2.72 0.89
CA SER A 37 3.92 -1.64 -0.09
C SER A 37 5.24 -1.46 -0.84
N ASN A 38 5.16 -1.20 -2.12
CA ASN A 38 6.31 -0.95 -2.97
C ASN A 38 6.04 0.32 -3.78
N PRO A 39 6.75 1.43 -3.56
CA PRO A 39 7.96 1.55 -2.74
C PRO A 39 7.70 1.71 -1.24
N CYS A 40 6.59 2.29 -0.83
CA CYS A 40 6.35 2.61 0.59
C CYS A 40 4.86 2.77 0.87
N PHE A 41 4.52 2.82 2.16
CA PHE A 41 3.15 2.93 2.68
C PHE A 41 2.39 4.12 2.10
N GLU A 42 3.04 5.24 1.85
CA GLU A 42 2.42 6.47 1.33
C GLU A 42 1.74 6.26 -0.02
N LEU A 43 2.04 5.15 -0.72
CA LEU A 43 1.34 4.81 -1.94
C LEU A 43 -0.17 4.62 -1.70
N ARG A 44 -0.57 4.03 -0.57
CA ARG A 44 -1.98 3.79 -0.30
C ARG A 44 -2.79 5.09 -0.23
N PRO A 45 -2.44 6.08 0.61
CA PRO A 45 -3.14 7.36 0.57
C PRO A 45 -2.99 8.08 -0.78
N LEU A 46 -1.87 7.95 -1.47
CA LEU A 46 -1.72 8.54 -2.80
C LEU A 46 -2.79 7.99 -3.77
N LEU A 47 -3.06 6.70 -3.73
CA LEU A 47 -4.06 6.07 -4.60
C LEU A 47 -5.49 6.53 -4.31
N HIS A 48 -5.75 7.12 -3.14
CA HIS A 48 -7.03 7.78 -2.89
C HIS A 48 -7.21 9.02 -3.76
N LEU A 49 -6.13 9.67 -4.16
CA LEU A 49 -6.13 10.96 -4.85
C LEU A 49 -5.67 10.86 -6.30
N ARG A 50 -4.80 9.92 -6.63
CA ARG A 50 -4.17 9.81 -7.95
C ARG A 50 -4.04 8.35 -8.36
N TYR A 51 -3.92 8.12 -9.66
CA TYR A 51 -3.56 6.83 -10.24
C TYR A 51 -2.25 6.97 -11.01
N THR A 52 -1.33 6.01 -10.81
CA THR A 52 -0.08 5.95 -11.56
C THR A 52 0.39 4.51 -11.72
N THR A 53 0.98 4.20 -12.86
CA THR A 53 1.65 2.93 -13.12
C THR A 53 3.17 3.10 -13.20
N ALA A 54 3.67 4.32 -13.10
CA ALA A 54 5.10 4.61 -13.21
C ALA A 54 5.85 4.11 -11.96
N PRO A 55 6.90 3.31 -12.13
CA PRO A 55 7.76 2.95 -11.01
C PRO A 55 8.31 4.20 -10.33
N MET A 56 8.40 4.14 -9.00
CA MET A 56 8.85 5.29 -8.22
C MET A 56 9.67 4.85 -7.01
N THR A 57 10.56 5.75 -6.56
CA THR A 57 11.25 5.59 -5.28
C THR A 57 10.33 6.02 -4.15
N ALA A 58 10.69 5.67 -2.90
CA ALA A 58 9.94 6.14 -1.74
C ALA A 58 9.87 7.67 -1.69
N ALA A 59 10.98 8.35 -1.96
CA ALA A 59 11.02 9.81 -2.00
C ALA A 59 10.08 10.39 -3.05
N GLU A 60 10.05 9.80 -4.23
CA GLU A 60 9.14 10.22 -5.30
C GLU A 60 7.67 9.99 -4.92
N CYS A 61 7.37 8.87 -4.28
CA CYS A 61 6.04 8.55 -3.79
C CYS A 61 5.57 9.57 -2.74
N GLN A 62 6.43 9.87 -1.77
CA GLN A 62 6.14 10.85 -0.72
C GLN A 62 5.92 12.25 -1.30
N ARG A 63 6.74 12.63 -2.28
CA ARG A 63 6.59 13.90 -2.97
C ARG A 63 5.27 13.98 -3.75
N ALA A 64 4.91 12.90 -4.43
CA ALA A 64 3.65 12.83 -5.18
C ALA A 64 2.45 12.96 -4.23
N LEU A 65 2.51 12.29 -3.07
CA LEU A 65 1.46 12.41 -2.05
C LEU A 65 1.37 13.84 -1.53
N ALA A 66 2.49 14.47 -1.23
CA ALA A 66 2.51 15.86 -0.76
C ALA A 66 1.87 16.81 -1.77
N GLN A 67 2.19 16.65 -3.05
CA GLN A 67 1.62 17.47 -4.11
C GLN A 67 0.11 17.25 -4.25
N ALA A 68 -0.33 16.00 -4.20
CA ALA A 68 -1.75 15.66 -4.32
C ALA A 68 -2.56 16.21 -3.13
N MET A 69 -2.04 16.08 -1.91
CA MET A 69 -2.70 16.59 -0.71
C MET A 69 -2.79 18.12 -0.72
N SER A 70 -1.71 18.78 -1.13
CA SER A 70 -1.71 20.25 -1.23
C SER A 70 -2.74 20.72 -2.24
N LYS A 71 -2.81 20.08 -3.41
CA LYS A 71 -3.70 20.48 -4.49
C LYS A 71 -5.17 20.15 -4.19
N ASP A 72 -5.44 18.96 -3.70
CA ASP A 72 -6.82 18.47 -3.56
C ASP A 72 -7.44 18.77 -2.21
N LEU A 73 -6.63 18.84 -1.14
CA LEU A 73 -7.11 18.95 0.23
C LEU A 73 -6.64 20.25 0.93
N ASP A 74 -5.75 21.00 0.28
CA ASP A 74 -5.10 22.19 0.87
C ASP A 74 -4.44 21.87 2.21
N VAL A 75 -3.78 20.70 2.27
CA VAL A 75 -3.09 20.20 3.47
C VAL A 75 -1.63 19.94 3.13
N GLU A 76 -0.72 20.40 4.00
CA GLU A 76 0.69 20.09 3.90
C GLU A 76 0.97 18.71 4.47
N TYR A 77 1.47 17.79 3.63
CA TYR A 77 1.84 16.45 4.08
C TYR A 77 3.19 16.47 4.79
N ARG A 78 3.24 15.79 5.93
CA ARG A 78 4.47 15.51 6.67
C ARG A 78 4.46 14.05 7.10
N LYS A 79 5.63 13.43 7.16
CA LYS A 79 5.74 12.08 7.71
C LYS A 79 5.17 12.09 9.14
N ASN A 80 4.40 11.07 9.46
CA ASN A 80 3.68 10.96 10.74
C ASN A 80 2.53 11.98 10.92
N LEU A 81 1.98 12.50 9.82
CA LEU A 81 0.82 13.36 9.88
C LEU A 81 -0.38 12.57 10.46
N GLY A 82 -0.92 13.04 11.56
CA GLY A 82 -2.10 12.42 12.17
C GLY A 82 -3.35 12.62 11.33
N GLY A 83 -4.24 11.65 11.34
CA GLY A 83 -5.52 11.74 10.65
C GLY A 83 -5.47 11.62 9.14
N LEU A 84 -4.35 11.15 8.59
CA LEU A 84 -4.15 11.04 7.14
C LEU A 84 -5.28 10.27 6.45
N PHE A 85 -5.62 9.08 6.95
CA PHE A 85 -6.67 8.27 6.33
C PHE A 85 -8.05 8.91 6.45
N GLY A 86 -8.32 9.62 7.54
CA GLY A 86 -9.55 10.39 7.67
C GLY A 86 -9.68 11.47 6.61
N MET A 87 -8.57 12.12 6.25
CA MET A 87 -8.55 13.16 5.23
C MET A 87 -8.89 12.65 3.84
N VAL A 88 -8.55 11.40 3.53
CA VAL A 88 -8.75 10.81 2.19
C VAL A 88 -9.87 9.75 2.18
N ASP A 89 -10.55 9.54 3.28
CA ASP A 89 -11.53 8.46 3.43
C ASP A 89 -12.69 8.54 2.42
N GLY A 90 -13.06 9.76 2.01
CA GLY A 90 -14.10 9.95 0.99
C GLY A 90 -13.77 9.32 -0.35
N GLN A 91 -12.49 9.05 -0.63
CA GLN A 91 -12.02 8.43 -1.86
C GLN A 91 -11.64 6.95 -1.69
N ARG A 92 -12.14 6.28 -0.66
CA ARG A 92 -11.80 4.88 -0.37
C ARG A 92 -12.14 3.94 -1.52
N ALA A 93 -13.29 4.12 -2.14
CA ALA A 93 -13.73 3.28 -3.27
C ALA A 93 -12.81 3.46 -4.47
N GLU A 94 -12.39 4.68 -4.77
CA GLU A 94 -11.44 4.97 -5.83
C GLU A 94 -10.08 4.34 -5.55
N ALA A 95 -9.62 4.39 -4.31
CA ALA A 95 -8.35 3.77 -3.92
C ALA A 95 -8.38 2.25 -4.16
N LEU A 96 -9.45 1.58 -3.74
CA LEU A 96 -9.60 0.14 -3.95
C LEU A 96 -9.58 -0.20 -5.44
N HIS A 97 -10.33 0.55 -6.24
CA HIS A 97 -10.37 0.35 -7.69
C HIS A 97 -8.99 0.53 -8.31
N ARG A 98 -8.24 1.55 -7.89
CA ARG A 98 -6.89 1.82 -8.40
C ARG A 98 -5.89 0.75 -7.99
N VAL A 99 -6.00 0.22 -6.77
CA VAL A 99 -5.19 -0.92 -6.34
C VAL A 99 -5.44 -2.12 -7.24
N GLN A 100 -6.70 -2.43 -7.53
CA GLN A 100 -7.06 -3.53 -8.41
C GLN A 100 -6.54 -3.33 -9.83
N ARG A 101 -6.59 -2.10 -10.34
CA ARG A 101 -6.02 -1.76 -11.65
C ARG A 101 -4.52 -1.96 -11.68
N LEU A 102 -3.82 -1.61 -10.61
CA LEU A 102 -2.38 -1.85 -10.51
C LEU A 102 -2.05 -3.34 -10.50
N GLU A 103 -2.82 -4.13 -9.76
CA GLU A 103 -2.64 -5.58 -9.74
C GLU A 103 -2.81 -6.18 -11.14
N ALA A 104 -3.83 -5.76 -11.88
CA ALA A 104 -4.05 -6.18 -13.25
C ALA A 104 -2.91 -5.75 -14.17
N HIS A 105 -2.42 -4.52 -14.01
CA HIS A 105 -1.29 -3.98 -14.78
C HIS A 105 -0.04 -4.84 -14.60
N HIS A 106 0.31 -5.17 -13.36
CA HIS A 106 1.46 -6.02 -13.08
C HIS A 106 1.26 -7.45 -13.59
N GLY A 107 0.04 -7.96 -13.52
CA GLY A 107 -0.30 -9.25 -14.10
C GLY A 107 -0.07 -9.30 -15.61
N GLU A 108 -0.48 -8.26 -16.32
CA GLU A 108 -0.28 -8.15 -17.78
C GLU A 108 1.19 -8.07 -18.16
N LEU A 109 2.02 -7.44 -17.31
CA LEU A 109 3.45 -7.32 -17.53
C LEU A 109 4.22 -8.57 -17.09
N GLY A 110 3.57 -9.54 -16.44
CA GLY A 110 4.24 -10.73 -15.92
C GLY A 110 5.09 -10.46 -14.68
N ASN A 111 4.83 -9.38 -13.95
CA ASN A 111 5.54 -9.03 -12.71
C ASN A 111 5.03 -9.88 -11.56
N ALA A 112 5.62 -11.06 -11.36
CA ALA A 112 5.15 -12.02 -10.36
C ALA A 112 5.67 -11.76 -8.94
N LYS A 113 6.88 -11.21 -8.83
CA LYS A 113 7.52 -11.00 -7.51
C LYS A 113 7.14 -9.63 -6.94
N PRO A 114 6.83 -9.54 -5.63
CA PRO A 114 6.51 -8.25 -5.00
C PRO A 114 7.55 -7.15 -5.23
N SER A 115 8.84 -7.49 -5.23
CA SER A 115 9.92 -6.51 -5.43
C SER A 115 9.90 -5.84 -6.80
N VAL A 116 9.29 -6.45 -7.82
CA VAL A 116 9.19 -5.87 -9.16
C VAL A 116 7.82 -5.23 -9.42
N GLN A 117 6.88 -5.39 -8.52
CA GLN A 117 5.57 -4.74 -8.59
C GLN A 117 5.64 -3.34 -7.99
N ASN A 118 6.14 -2.39 -8.76
CA ASN A 118 6.27 -1.00 -8.34
C ASN A 118 5.54 -0.10 -9.34
N PRO A 119 4.47 0.62 -8.96
CA PRO A 119 3.92 0.72 -7.61
C PRO A 119 2.88 -0.38 -7.31
N ALA A 120 2.83 -0.85 -6.06
CA ALA A 120 1.78 -1.77 -5.59
C ALA A 120 1.69 -1.74 -4.06
N THR A 121 0.52 -2.05 -3.52
CA THR A 121 0.34 -2.09 -2.06
C THR A 121 -0.72 -3.13 -1.67
N LYS A 122 -0.44 -3.86 -0.61
CA LYS A 122 -1.36 -4.84 0.01
C LYS A 122 -1.94 -4.33 1.33
N VAL A 123 -1.57 -3.14 1.76
CA VAL A 123 -2.00 -2.57 3.05
C VAL A 123 -3.51 -2.51 3.15
N GLY A 124 -4.22 -2.27 2.05
CA GLY A 124 -5.67 -2.20 2.04
C GLY A 124 -6.38 -3.47 2.47
N GLU A 125 -5.71 -4.64 2.45
CA GLU A 125 -6.31 -5.91 2.86
C GLU A 125 -6.76 -5.90 4.33
N ILE A 126 -6.14 -5.09 5.17
CA ILE A 126 -6.55 -4.95 6.57
C ILE A 126 -7.98 -4.43 6.67
N PHE A 127 -8.41 -3.57 5.76
CA PHE A 127 -9.74 -2.98 5.76
C PHE A 127 -10.82 -4.01 5.42
N ASP A 128 -10.49 -5.05 4.68
CA ASP A 128 -11.43 -6.13 4.36
C ASP A 128 -11.81 -6.91 5.62
N VAL A 129 -10.86 -7.06 6.55
CA VAL A 129 -11.08 -7.79 7.80
C VAL A 129 -11.73 -6.92 8.86
N ILE A 130 -11.26 -5.68 9.04
CA ILE A 130 -11.72 -4.81 10.12
C ILE A 130 -12.85 -3.87 9.71
N GLY A 131 -13.11 -3.74 8.40
CA GLY A 131 -14.13 -2.83 7.88
C GLY A 131 -15.49 -2.94 8.57
N PRO A 132 -16.03 -4.17 8.78
CA PRO A 132 -17.31 -4.32 9.47
C PRO A 132 -17.32 -3.76 10.90
N TYR A 133 -16.17 -3.69 11.55
CA TYR A 133 -16.02 -3.15 12.89
C TYR A 133 -15.81 -1.63 12.91
N LEU A 134 -15.49 -1.03 11.77
CA LEU A 134 -15.29 0.41 11.63
C LEU A 134 -16.58 1.15 11.27
N ALA A 135 -17.58 0.43 10.76
CA ALA A 135 -18.86 0.97 10.39
C ALA A 135 -19.77 1.07 11.62
N GLY A 136 -19.30 1.82 12.61
CA GLY A 136 -20.03 1.99 13.86
C GLY A 136 -20.90 3.23 13.84
#